data_a0e3d76ee2c503e7fc888e703f8bbf63
#
_entry.id   a0e3d76ee2c503e7fc888e703f8bbf63
#
_cell.length_a   1.000
_cell.length_b   1.000
_cell.length_c   1.000
_cell.angle_alpha   90.00
_cell.angle_beta   90.00
_cell.angle_gamma   90.00
#
_symmetry.space_group_name_H-M   'P 1'
#
loop_
_entity.id
_entity.type
_entity.pdbx_description
1 polymer ?
#
loop_
_entity_poly.entity_id
_entity_poly.type
_entity_poly.pdbx_seq_one_letter_code
_entity_poly.pdbx_strand_id
1 'polypeptide(L)'
;ALANNSFAHNIRRRQLEADFEVAKAKGNLREIKLYAQVGFTGTDNEFNSAYRRLKDNQIVEVGFKIPILDWGKRRGQVKIAQSNRDVTESKLRQETMNFNQNLFILVEQFNNQQAQLQIADDADKIAQKRYSTNVETFMVGKISTLDLNDSQTKKDEARQKHINELFYYWYYYYQLRSLTLWDFNTNTNIDADFEKIIKQ
;
A
#
# COMPACT_ATOMS: atom_id res chain seq x y z
N ALA A 1 -6.65 11.38 3.93
CA ALA A 1 -5.91 10.24 3.35
C ALA A 1 -4.92 9.64 4.35
N LEU A 2 -3.98 10.43 4.90
CA LEU A 2 -2.92 9.92 5.78
C LEU A 2 -3.40 9.36 7.13
N ALA A 3 -4.61 9.65 7.59
CA ALA A 3 -5.10 9.16 8.89
C ALA A 3 -5.62 7.71 8.85
N ASN A 4 -6.20 7.28 7.70
CA ASN A 4 -6.95 6.01 7.62
C ASN A 4 -6.39 5.05 6.56
N ASN A 5 -5.33 5.43 5.84
CA ASN A 5 -4.77 4.61 4.78
C ASN A 5 -3.79 3.57 5.36
N SER A 6 -3.79 2.37 4.79
CA SER A 6 -2.81 1.31 5.09
C SER A 6 -1.35 1.78 4.92
N PHE A 7 -1.10 2.73 4.02
CA PHE A 7 0.19 3.39 3.86
C PHE A 7 0.64 4.08 5.15
N ALA A 8 -0.23 4.90 5.78
CA ALA A 8 0.11 5.60 7.02
C ALA A 8 0.39 4.63 8.18
N HIS A 9 -0.40 3.57 8.30
CA HIS A 9 -0.16 2.51 9.29
C HIS A 9 1.16 1.79 9.05
N ASN A 10 1.53 1.52 7.78
CA ASN A 10 2.81 0.92 7.42
C ASN A 10 4.00 1.84 7.76
N ILE A 11 3.91 3.14 7.44
CA ILE A 11 4.91 4.14 7.84
C ILE A 11 5.13 4.12 9.36
N ARG A 12 4.03 4.16 10.12
CA ARG A 12 4.08 4.15 11.59
C ARG A 12 4.68 2.87 12.15
N ARG A 13 4.28 1.71 11.61
CA ARG A 13 4.83 0.41 12.00
C ARG A 13 6.35 0.35 11.79
N ARG A 14 6.83 0.73 10.59
CA ARG A 14 8.27 0.70 10.25
C ARG A 14 9.08 1.67 11.10
N GLN A 15 8.52 2.81 11.47
CA GLN A 15 9.16 3.75 12.40
C GLN A 15 9.32 3.12 13.78
N LEU A 16 8.25 2.52 14.31
CA LEU A 16 8.29 1.85 15.61
C LEU A 16 9.24 0.63 15.62
N GLU A 17 9.32 -0.13 14.53
CA GLU A 17 10.28 -1.23 14.37
C GLU A 17 11.72 -0.73 14.42
N ALA A 18 12.03 0.38 13.75
CA ALA A 18 13.37 0.97 13.77
C ALA A 18 13.75 1.49 15.17
N ASP A 19 12.80 2.13 15.87
CA ASP A 19 13.00 2.59 17.25
C ASP A 19 13.17 1.41 18.23
N PHE A 20 12.40 0.33 18.03
CA PHE A 20 12.53 -0.90 18.80
C PHE A 20 13.92 -1.55 18.65
N GLU A 21 14.48 -1.61 17.44
CA GLU A 21 15.82 -2.18 17.24
C GLU A 21 16.92 -1.33 17.94
N VAL A 22 16.75 -0.01 17.99
CA VAL A 22 17.65 0.85 18.79
C VAL A 22 17.50 0.58 20.29
N ALA A 23 16.27 0.46 20.78
CA ALA A 23 15.98 0.15 22.18
C ALA A 23 16.55 -1.22 22.56
N LYS A 24 16.37 -2.23 21.72
CA LYS A 24 16.93 -3.57 21.89
C LYS A 24 18.47 -3.57 21.92
N ALA A 25 19.11 -2.85 20.97
CA ALA A 25 20.57 -2.72 20.97
C ALA A 25 21.10 -2.05 22.24
N LYS A 26 20.39 -1.02 22.77
CA LYS A 26 20.71 -0.39 24.06
C LYS A 26 20.47 -1.34 25.23
N GLY A 27 19.39 -2.15 25.22
CA GLY A 27 19.12 -3.16 26.24
C GLY A 27 20.26 -4.19 26.32
N ASN A 28 20.76 -4.63 25.18
CA ASN A 28 21.86 -5.59 25.10
C ASN A 28 23.21 -5.08 25.67
N LEU A 29 23.35 -3.77 25.93
CA LEU A 29 24.51 -3.25 26.64
C LEU A 29 24.63 -3.78 28.09
N ARG A 30 23.50 -4.12 28.71
CA ARG A 30 23.40 -4.58 30.11
C ARG A 30 22.86 -6.01 30.20
N GLU A 31 22.98 -6.79 29.13
CA GLU A 31 22.43 -8.15 29.08
C GLU A 31 23.21 -9.10 29.99
N ILE A 32 22.52 -9.71 30.95
CA ILE A 32 22.99 -10.82 31.78
C ILE A 32 22.26 -12.06 31.28
N LYS A 33 23.00 -13.08 30.83
CA LYS A 33 22.40 -14.35 30.40
C LYS A 33 22.41 -15.32 31.57
N LEU A 34 21.24 -15.76 31.99
CA LEU A 34 21.04 -16.87 32.90
C LEU A 34 20.77 -18.12 32.07
N TYR A 35 21.46 -19.22 32.37
CA TYR A 35 21.18 -20.52 31.74
C TYR A 35 21.01 -21.57 32.83
N ALA A 36 20.12 -22.51 32.59
CA ALA A 36 19.93 -23.70 33.40
C ALA A 36 19.92 -24.92 32.44
N GLN A 37 20.72 -25.90 32.73
CA GLN A 37 20.80 -27.13 31.98
C GLN A 37 20.61 -28.32 32.90
N VAL A 38 19.71 -29.24 32.51
CA VAL A 38 19.51 -30.55 33.19
C VAL A 38 19.88 -31.62 32.18
N GLY A 39 20.85 -32.45 32.54
CA GLY A 39 21.32 -33.53 31.69
C GLY A 39 21.34 -34.87 32.43
N PHE A 40 21.01 -35.93 31.71
CA PHE A 40 21.16 -37.30 32.17
C PHE A 40 22.22 -37.98 31.28
N THR A 41 23.18 -38.70 31.87
CA THR A 41 24.20 -39.43 31.14
C THR A 41 23.98 -40.92 31.25
N GLY A 42 23.89 -41.62 30.10
CA GLY A 42 23.91 -43.08 30.01
C GLY A 42 25.16 -43.54 29.29
N THR A 43 25.89 -44.46 29.85
CA THR A 43 27.03 -45.13 29.21
C THR A 43 26.75 -46.62 29.12
N ASP A 44 26.54 -47.14 27.91
CA ASP A 44 26.49 -48.57 27.64
C ASP A 44 27.03 -48.86 26.22
N ASN A 45 27.47 -50.09 25.97
CA ASN A 45 28.00 -50.49 24.67
C ASN A 45 26.94 -50.65 23.58
N GLU A 46 25.66 -50.68 23.93
CA GLU A 46 24.52 -50.73 23.01
C GLU A 46 23.60 -49.49 23.18
N PHE A 47 23.25 -48.89 22.06
CA PHE A 47 22.45 -47.64 22.03
C PHE A 47 21.10 -47.77 22.74
N ASN A 48 20.47 -48.95 22.69
CA ASN A 48 19.15 -49.20 23.29
C ASN A 48 19.21 -49.44 24.79
N SER A 49 20.32 -49.99 25.33
CA SER A 49 20.56 -50.19 26.76
C SER A 49 21.07 -48.93 27.46
N ALA A 50 21.82 -48.09 26.75
CA ALA A 50 22.23 -46.77 27.24
C ALA A 50 21.03 -45.84 27.55
N TYR A 51 19.96 -45.99 26.76
CA TYR A 51 18.72 -45.20 26.96
C TYR A 51 17.82 -45.76 28.07
N ARG A 52 17.88 -47.08 28.33
CA ARG A 52 17.09 -47.77 29.37
C ARG A 52 17.75 -47.72 30.76
N ARG A 53 19.08 -47.55 30.84
CA ARG A 53 19.86 -47.46 32.07
C ARG A 53 20.54 -46.09 32.16
N LEU A 54 19.70 -45.05 32.29
CA LEU A 54 20.20 -43.75 32.69
C LEU A 54 20.81 -43.89 34.07
N LYS A 55 22.14 -43.89 34.16
CA LYS A 55 22.83 -43.85 35.44
C LYS A 55 22.48 -42.55 36.13
N ASP A 56 22.39 -42.60 37.48
CA ASP A 56 22.02 -41.50 38.38
C ASP A 56 22.98 -40.29 38.39
N ASN A 57 23.65 -40.01 37.28
CA ASN A 57 24.41 -38.79 37.10
C ASN A 57 23.49 -37.71 36.53
N GLN A 58 22.71 -37.13 37.40
CA GLN A 58 21.94 -35.93 37.12
C GLN A 58 22.89 -34.72 37.16
N ILE A 59 23.12 -34.10 36.04
CA ILE A 59 23.88 -32.86 35.96
C ILE A 59 22.86 -31.72 35.96
N VAL A 60 22.80 -30.94 37.03
CA VAL A 60 22.07 -29.68 37.06
C VAL A 60 23.09 -28.54 37.06
N GLU A 61 23.14 -27.82 35.95
CA GLU A 61 24.04 -26.68 35.79
C GLU A 61 23.21 -25.39 35.73
N VAL A 62 23.47 -24.45 36.64
CA VAL A 62 22.91 -23.10 36.62
C VAL A 62 24.08 -22.13 36.59
N GLY A 63 24.09 -21.28 35.58
CA GLY A 63 25.15 -20.30 35.44
C GLY A 63 24.65 -18.96 34.91
N PHE A 64 25.46 -17.93 35.12
CA PHE A 64 25.24 -16.63 34.54
C PHE A 64 26.46 -16.18 33.75
N LYS A 65 26.24 -15.51 32.63
CA LYS A 65 27.30 -14.99 31.76
C LYS A 65 27.18 -13.47 31.71
N ILE A 66 28.18 -12.80 32.30
CA ILE A 66 28.33 -11.33 32.29
C ILE A 66 29.51 -10.99 31.37
N PRO A 67 29.30 -10.27 30.26
CA PRO A 67 30.42 -9.80 29.45
C PRO A 67 31.06 -8.58 30.12
N ILE A 68 32.27 -8.75 30.59
CA ILE A 68 33.07 -7.68 31.29
C ILE A 68 33.79 -6.80 30.27
N LEU A 69 34.29 -7.37 29.19
CA LEU A 69 35.02 -6.68 28.13
C LEU A 69 34.57 -7.17 26.77
N ASP A 70 34.07 -6.26 25.93
CA ASP A 70 33.62 -6.55 24.56
C ASP A 70 34.29 -5.68 23.49
N TRP A 71 35.38 -4.98 23.87
CA TRP A 71 36.17 -4.12 22.97
C TRP A 71 35.32 -3.12 22.16
N GLY A 72 34.20 -2.66 22.72
CA GLY A 72 33.30 -1.70 22.10
C GLY A 72 32.32 -2.29 21.10
N LYS A 73 32.26 -3.63 20.92
CA LYS A 73 31.36 -4.32 19.99
C LYS A 73 29.89 -3.93 20.20
N ARG A 74 29.41 -3.94 21.45
CA ARG A 74 28.03 -3.60 21.77
C ARG A 74 27.71 -2.12 21.52
N ARG A 75 28.65 -1.21 21.86
CA ARG A 75 28.51 0.22 21.52
C ARG A 75 28.47 0.42 20.00
N GLY A 76 29.26 -0.35 19.24
CA GLY A 76 29.22 -0.37 17.79
C GLY A 76 27.87 -0.81 17.27
N GLN A 77 27.27 -1.86 17.84
CA GLN A 77 25.91 -2.33 17.48
C GLN A 77 24.82 -1.27 17.72
N VAL A 78 24.91 -0.51 18.84
CA VAL A 78 23.99 0.61 19.09
C VAL A 78 24.13 1.69 18.02
N LYS A 79 25.36 2.06 17.63
CA LYS A 79 25.60 3.03 16.56
C LYS A 79 25.04 2.56 15.22
N ILE A 80 25.22 1.27 14.89
CA ILE A 80 24.66 0.67 13.67
C ILE A 80 23.12 0.73 13.71
N ALA A 81 22.50 0.36 14.82
CA ALA A 81 21.05 0.43 14.97
C ALA A 81 20.53 1.88 14.84
N GLN A 82 21.24 2.86 15.42
CA GLN A 82 20.90 4.28 15.25
C GLN A 82 21.01 4.73 13.80
N SER A 83 22.11 4.40 13.11
CA SER A 83 22.27 4.73 11.69
C SER A 83 21.20 4.08 10.82
N ASN A 84 20.83 2.82 11.09
CA ASN A 84 19.75 2.13 10.37
C ASN A 84 18.38 2.80 10.61
N ARG A 85 18.12 3.26 11.85
CA ARG A 85 16.93 4.06 12.15
C ARG A 85 16.91 5.35 11.33
N ASP A 86 18.00 6.10 11.29
CA ASP A 86 18.09 7.38 10.58
C ASP A 86 17.91 7.19 9.06
N VAL A 87 18.47 6.11 8.50
CA VAL A 87 18.24 5.72 7.11
C VAL A 87 16.77 5.36 6.87
N THR A 88 16.17 4.61 7.78
CA THR A 88 14.74 4.24 7.69
C THR A 88 13.87 5.49 7.75
N GLU A 89 14.12 6.40 8.69
CA GLU A 89 13.39 7.66 8.81
C GLU A 89 13.49 8.50 7.53
N SER A 90 14.66 8.59 6.93
CA SER A 90 14.87 9.31 5.66
C SER A 90 14.07 8.68 4.51
N LYS A 91 14.04 7.33 4.41
CA LYS A 91 13.23 6.61 3.43
C LYS A 91 11.73 6.84 3.65
N LEU A 92 11.26 6.76 4.89
CA LEU A 92 9.85 6.99 5.22
C LEU A 92 9.42 8.42 4.88
N ARG A 93 10.28 9.41 5.10
CA ARG A 93 10.04 10.80 4.70
C ARG A 93 9.91 10.93 3.19
N GLN A 94 10.81 10.31 2.43
CA GLN A 94 10.76 10.31 0.97
C GLN A 94 9.49 9.61 0.45
N GLU A 95 9.14 8.44 1.00
CA GLU A 95 7.91 7.73 0.63
C GLU A 95 6.66 8.57 0.90
N THR A 96 6.63 9.30 2.03
CA THR A 96 5.53 10.22 2.36
C THR A 96 5.44 11.39 1.37
N MET A 97 6.59 11.95 0.98
CA MET A 97 6.62 13.01 -0.05
C MET A 97 6.10 12.49 -1.40
N ASN A 98 6.55 11.32 -1.82
CA ASN A 98 6.10 10.69 -3.07
C ASN A 98 4.59 10.39 -3.03
N PHE A 99 4.07 9.90 -1.90
CA PHE A 99 2.64 9.67 -1.72
C PHE A 99 1.84 10.97 -1.86
N ASN A 100 2.27 12.05 -1.22
CA ASN A 100 1.61 13.34 -1.30
C ASN A 100 1.67 13.92 -2.73
N GLN A 101 2.78 13.77 -3.41
CA GLN A 101 2.94 14.20 -4.80
C GLN A 101 1.99 13.40 -5.73
N ASN A 102 1.94 12.08 -5.58
CA ASN A 102 1.04 11.25 -6.38
C ASN A 102 -0.43 11.58 -6.13
N LEU A 103 -0.80 11.83 -4.87
CA LEU A 103 -2.15 12.26 -4.53
C LEU A 103 -2.48 13.62 -5.17
N PHE A 104 -1.56 14.59 -5.12
CA PHE A 104 -1.74 15.88 -5.76
C PHE A 104 -1.95 15.74 -7.27
N ILE A 105 -1.09 14.97 -7.94
CA ILE A 105 -1.22 14.70 -9.39
C ILE A 105 -2.57 14.06 -9.72
N LEU A 106 -3.00 13.10 -8.92
CA LEU A 106 -4.28 12.42 -9.14
C LEU A 106 -5.49 13.37 -8.96
N VAL A 107 -5.43 14.30 -8.01
CA VAL A 107 -6.46 15.34 -7.83
C VAL A 107 -6.52 16.25 -9.05
N GLU A 108 -5.36 16.70 -9.55
CA GLU A 108 -5.30 17.54 -10.75
C GLU A 108 -5.80 16.81 -12.01
N GLN A 109 -5.48 15.52 -12.14
CA GLN A 109 -6.00 14.69 -13.22
C GLN A 109 -7.52 14.55 -13.15
N PHE A 110 -8.07 14.35 -11.96
CA PHE A 110 -9.53 14.28 -11.77
C PHE A 110 -10.23 15.61 -12.12
N ASN A 111 -9.67 16.74 -11.66
CA ASN A 111 -10.21 18.08 -11.97
C ASN A 111 -10.20 18.34 -13.49
N ASN A 112 -9.08 18.03 -14.16
CA ASN A 112 -8.97 18.17 -15.61
C ASN A 112 -9.95 17.24 -16.33
N GLN A 113 -10.13 16.00 -15.85
CA GLN A 113 -11.03 15.03 -16.45
C GLN A 113 -12.49 15.46 -16.38
N GLN A 114 -12.89 16.15 -15.31
CA GLN A 114 -14.23 16.72 -15.19
C GLN A 114 -14.51 17.75 -16.29
N ALA A 115 -13.53 18.60 -16.58
CA ALA A 115 -13.64 19.57 -17.67
C ALA A 115 -13.67 18.88 -19.07
N GLN A 116 -12.82 17.86 -19.28
CA GLN A 116 -12.80 17.09 -20.52
C GLN A 116 -14.11 16.35 -20.77
N LEU A 117 -14.71 15.77 -19.73
CA LEU A 117 -16.01 15.11 -19.82
C LEU A 117 -17.12 16.11 -20.25
N GLN A 118 -17.14 17.30 -19.68
CA GLN A 118 -18.11 18.33 -20.06
C GLN A 118 -17.97 18.74 -21.52
N ILE A 119 -16.72 18.95 -21.99
CA ILE A 119 -16.42 19.28 -23.40
C ILE A 119 -16.87 18.15 -24.32
N ALA A 120 -16.60 16.91 -23.93
CA ALA A 120 -16.98 15.73 -24.75
C ALA A 120 -18.50 15.55 -24.81
N ASP A 121 -19.21 15.79 -23.70
CA ASP A 121 -20.68 15.75 -23.66
C ASP A 121 -21.31 16.81 -24.58
N ASP A 122 -20.79 18.04 -24.52
CA ASP A 122 -21.26 19.12 -25.40
C ASP A 122 -20.95 18.84 -26.87
N ALA A 123 -19.76 18.29 -27.16
CA ALA A 123 -19.39 17.88 -28.51
C ALA A 123 -20.29 16.75 -29.07
N ASP A 124 -20.63 15.76 -28.25
CA ASP A 124 -21.55 14.67 -28.61
C ASP A 124 -22.95 15.24 -28.93
N LYS A 125 -23.51 16.12 -28.10
CA LYS A 125 -24.79 16.79 -28.34
C LYS A 125 -24.82 17.60 -29.65
N ILE A 126 -23.75 18.35 -29.91
CA ILE A 126 -23.61 19.13 -31.14
C ILE A 126 -23.51 18.22 -32.37
N ALA A 127 -22.72 17.15 -32.30
CA ALA A 127 -22.58 16.22 -33.40
C ALA A 127 -23.88 15.45 -33.70
N GLN A 128 -24.63 15.07 -32.68
CA GLN A 128 -25.96 14.48 -32.82
C GLN A 128 -26.94 15.42 -33.52
N LYS A 129 -26.97 16.69 -33.10
CA LYS A 129 -27.83 17.70 -33.71
C LYS A 129 -27.43 17.96 -35.17
N ARG A 130 -26.12 18.07 -35.47
CA ARG A 130 -25.62 18.22 -36.84
C ARG A 130 -26.06 17.05 -37.72
N TYR A 131 -25.92 15.81 -37.23
CA TYR A 131 -26.32 14.63 -37.97
C TYR A 131 -27.82 14.63 -38.24
N SER A 132 -28.67 14.90 -37.23
CA SER A 132 -30.14 14.96 -37.43
C SER A 132 -30.53 16.01 -38.48
N THR A 133 -29.96 17.21 -38.42
CA THR A 133 -30.21 18.26 -39.42
C THR A 133 -29.73 17.82 -40.82
N ASN A 134 -28.56 17.14 -40.91
CA ASN A 134 -28.08 16.61 -42.19
C ASN A 134 -28.97 15.53 -42.76
N VAL A 135 -29.57 14.65 -41.93
CA VAL A 135 -30.55 13.68 -42.37
C VAL A 135 -31.78 14.38 -42.99
N GLU A 136 -32.33 15.40 -42.31
CA GLU A 136 -33.46 16.19 -42.85
C GLU A 136 -33.09 16.90 -44.16
N THR A 137 -31.90 17.48 -44.23
CA THR A 137 -31.42 18.20 -45.44
C THR A 137 -31.13 17.24 -46.60
N PHE A 138 -30.68 16.02 -46.32
CA PHE A 138 -30.49 14.97 -47.32
C PHE A 138 -31.82 14.50 -47.90
N MET A 139 -32.84 14.32 -47.06
CA MET A 139 -34.19 13.92 -47.50
C MET A 139 -34.82 14.89 -48.50
N VAL A 140 -34.46 16.18 -48.45
CA VAL A 140 -34.91 17.19 -49.41
C VAL A 140 -33.90 17.41 -50.54
N GLY A 141 -32.88 16.56 -50.69
CA GLY A 141 -31.91 16.56 -51.79
C GLY A 141 -30.89 17.70 -51.78
N LYS A 142 -30.65 18.37 -50.63
CA LYS A 142 -29.79 19.56 -50.56
C LYS A 142 -28.35 19.27 -50.16
N ILE A 143 -28.04 18.07 -49.71
CA ILE A 143 -26.65 17.61 -49.42
C ILE A 143 -26.39 16.25 -50.05
N SER A 144 -25.12 15.92 -50.23
CA SER A 144 -24.69 14.65 -50.81
C SER A 144 -24.68 13.52 -49.77
N THR A 145 -24.61 12.26 -50.25
CA THR A 145 -24.39 11.07 -49.41
C THR A 145 -23.05 11.16 -48.65
N LEU A 146 -22.05 11.79 -49.27
CA LEU A 146 -20.75 11.97 -48.64
C LEU A 146 -20.84 12.87 -47.40
N ASP A 147 -21.60 13.98 -47.49
CA ASP A 147 -21.81 14.90 -46.38
C ASP A 147 -22.60 14.24 -45.25
N LEU A 148 -23.58 13.39 -45.58
CA LEU A 148 -24.32 12.65 -44.61
C LEU A 148 -23.44 11.62 -43.89
N ASN A 149 -22.63 10.85 -44.64
CA ASN A 149 -21.68 9.88 -44.04
C ASN A 149 -20.61 10.58 -43.16
N ASP A 150 -20.08 11.74 -43.61
CA ASP A 150 -19.14 12.51 -42.74
C ASP A 150 -19.81 12.88 -41.40
N SER A 151 -21.02 13.40 -41.48
CA SER A 151 -21.75 13.78 -40.26
C SER A 151 -22.07 12.60 -39.34
N GLN A 152 -22.36 11.43 -39.90
CA GLN A 152 -22.54 10.19 -39.14
C GLN A 152 -21.23 9.77 -38.47
N THR A 153 -20.14 9.74 -39.21
CA THR A 153 -18.82 9.39 -38.69
C THR A 153 -18.45 10.33 -37.50
N LYS A 154 -18.65 11.64 -37.70
CA LYS A 154 -18.36 12.64 -36.67
C LYS A 154 -19.24 12.49 -35.44
N LYS A 155 -20.51 12.12 -35.58
CA LYS A 155 -21.39 11.80 -34.46
C LYS A 155 -20.88 10.57 -33.70
N ASP A 156 -20.48 9.51 -34.40
CA ASP A 156 -20.03 8.28 -33.77
C ASP A 156 -18.68 8.47 -33.07
N GLU A 157 -17.72 9.25 -33.68
CA GLU A 157 -16.47 9.66 -33.06
C GLU A 157 -16.71 10.47 -31.77
N ALA A 158 -17.61 11.46 -31.80
CA ALA A 158 -17.93 12.28 -30.65
C ALA A 158 -18.56 11.46 -29.51
N ARG A 159 -19.47 10.55 -29.87
CA ARG A 159 -20.09 9.61 -28.91
C ARG A 159 -19.06 8.72 -28.25
N GLN A 160 -18.15 8.14 -29.04
CA GLN A 160 -17.08 7.31 -28.50
C GLN A 160 -16.15 8.08 -27.57
N LYS A 161 -15.83 9.31 -27.95
CA LYS A 161 -15.01 10.20 -27.10
C LYS A 161 -15.71 10.47 -25.77
N HIS A 162 -17.02 10.84 -25.79
CA HIS A 162 -17.80 11.05 -24.55
C HIS A 162 -17.77 9.82 -23.63
N ILE A 163 -17.95 8.62 -24.19
CA ILE A 163 -17.91 7.37 -23.39
C ILE A 163 -16.52 7.15 -22.77
N ASN A 164 -15.46 7.41 -23.53
CA ASN A 164 -14.08 7.29 -23.02
C ASN A 164 -13.79 8.28 -21.90
N GLU A 165 -14.23 9.53 -22.06
CA GLU A 165 -14.01 10.56 -21.01
C GLU A 165 -14.84 10.25 -19.75
N LEU A 166 -16.06 9.71 -19.90
CA LEU A 166 -16.87 9.22 -18.78
C LEU A 166 -16.20 8.07 -18.04
N PHE A 167 -15.59 7.13 -18.79
CA PHE A 167 -14.81 6.05 -18.19
C PHE A 167 -13.65 6.59 -17.35
N TYR A 168 -12.84 7.51 -17.91
CA TYR A 168 -11.71 8.08 -17.17
C TYR A 168 -12.14 8.92 -15.97
N TYR A 169 -13.28 9.62 -16.04
CA TYR A 169 -13.85 10.33 -14.90
C TYR A 169 -14.11 9.37 -13.72
N TRP A 170 -14.80 8.25 -13.96
CA TRP A 170 -15.05 7.26 -12.92
C TRP A 170 -13.77 6.55 -12.47
N TYR A 171 -12.85 6.30 -13.38
CA TYR A 171 -11.55 5.71 -13.07
C TYR A 171 -10.78 6.57 -12.05
N TYR A 172 -10.60 7.86 -12.30
CA TYR A 172 -9.92 8.76 -11.36
C TYR A 172 -10.70 8.96 -10.07
N TYR A 173 -12.02 9.02 -10.13
CA TYR A 173 -12.87 9.08 -8.94
C TYR A 173 -12.64 7.89 -8.01
N TYR A 174 -12.69 6.67 -8.54
CA TYR A 174 -12.47 5.46 -7.74
C TYR A 174 -11.02 5.29 -7.30
N GLN A 175 -10.05 5.76 -8.07
CA GLN A 175 -8.65 5.81 -7.62
C GLN A 175 -8.49 6.75 -6.42
N LEU A 176 -9.04 7.97 -6.46
CA LEU A 176 -9.02 8.90 -5.33
C LEU A 176 -9.71 8.29 -4.11
N ARG A 177 -10.88 7.70 -4.31
CA ARG A 177 -11.64 7.04 -3.24
C ARG A 177 -10.83 5.91 -2.59
N SER A 178 -10.20 5.06 -3.38
CA SER A 178 -9.35 3.96 -2.90
C SER A 178 -8.09 4.47 -2.18
N LEU A 179 -7.44 5.50 -2.73
CA LEU A 179 -6.22 6.05 -2.16
C LEU A 179 -6.46 6.83 -0.85
N THR A 180 -7.61 7.48 -0.74
CA THR A 180 -7.96 8.28 0.44
C THR A 180 -8.73 7.53 1.50
N LEU A 181 -9.35 6.40 1.14
CA LEU A 181 -10.36 5.68 1.93
C LEU A 181 -11.48 6.61 2.41
N TRP A 182 -11.88 7.53 1.52
CA TRP A 182 -12.92 8.51 1.77
C TRP A 182 -14.03 8.40 0.73
N ASP A 183 -15.27 8.37 1.18
CA ASP A 183 -16.42 8.46 0.29
C ASP A 183 -16.82 9.92 0.12
N PHE A 184 -16.56 10.46 -1.09
CA PHE A 184 -16.83 11.86 -1.41
C PHE A 184 -18.34 12.17 -1.55
N ASN A 185 -19.19 11.16 -1.77
CA ASN A 185 -20.63 11.33 -1.89
C ASN A 185 -21.30 11.45 -0.54
N THR A 186 -20.91 10.59 0.41
CA THR A 186 -21.48 10.56 1.77
C THR A 186 -20.68 11.41 2.75
N ASN A 187 -19.50 11.89 2.33
CA ASN A 187 -18.56 12.65 3.13
C ASN A 187 -18.12 11.93 4.41
N THR A 188 -17.90 10.61 4.30
CA THR A 188 -17.55 9.71 5.40
C THR A 188 -16.31 8.88 5.07
N ASN A 189 -15.64 8.36 6.11
CA ASN A 189 -14.60 7.36 5.92
C ASN A 189 -15.20 6.07 5.37
N ILE A 190 -14.47 5.43 4.45
CA ILE A 190 -14.78 4.06 4.01
C ILE A 190 -14.20 3.13 5.06
N ASP A 191 -15.04 2.63 5.96
CA ASP A 191 -14.69 1.65 6.96
C ASP A 191 -15.32 0.30 6.60
N ALA A 192 -14.50 -0.75 6.58
CA ALA A 192 -14.98 -2.11 6.37
C ALA A 192 -15.28 -2.73 7.74
N ASP A 193 -16.56 -2.85 8.07
CA ASP A 193 -17.00 -3.59 9.24
C ASP A 193 -16.85 -5.11 8.96
N PHE A 194 -15.64 -5.61 9.23
CA PHE A 194 -15.29 -7.02 9.00
C PHE A 194 -16.16 -7.97 9.82
N GLU A 195 -16.69 -7.55 10.96
CA GLU A 195 -17.59 -8.39 11.78
C GLU A 195 -18.93 -8.63 11.08
N LYS A 196 -19.44 -7.64 10.33
CA LYS A 196 -20.65 -7.83 9.52
C LYS A 196 -20.42 -8.70 8.29
N ILE A 197 -19.21 -8.63 7.69
CA ILE A 197 -18.87 -9.43 6.51
C ILE A 197 -18.72 -10.91 6.89
N ILE A 198 -18.17 -11.22 8.06
CA ILE A 198 -17.96 -12.61 8.51
C ILE A 198 -19.27 -13.28 8.98
N LYS A 199 -20.30 -12.49 9.35
CA LYS A 199 -21.60 -12.99 9.82
C LYS A 199 -22.65 -13.19 8.71
N GLN A 200 -22.32 -12.90 7.46
CA GLN A 200 -23.11 -13.23 6.26
C GLN A 200 -22.64 -14.55 5.62
#